data_059eece842b23d473ad97e24caf45db1
#
_entry.id   059eece842b23d473ad97e24caf45db1
#
_cell.length_a   1.000
_cell.length_b   1.000
_cell.length_c   1.000
_cell.angle_alpha   90.00
_cell.angle_beta   90.00
_cell.angle_gamma   90.00
#
_symmetry.space_group_name_H-M   'P 1'
#
loop_
_entity.id
_entity.type
_entity.pdbx_description
1 polymer ?
#
loop_
_entity_poly.entity_id
_entity_poly.type
_entity_poly.pdbx_seq_one_letter_code
_entity_poly.pdbx_strand_id
1 'polypeptide(L)'
;MSKRTWQDVTPTSRVLRNGKSKGDQRTTAHARQPQSDPITQQIRSLTKSRYMIVQPRQKNLALPQSSLMRWGFGCVLLACYLSLGNIANSQSPNIVILFADDLGYGELGCQGNPEIPTPHIDSIAANGVRFTSGYVTGPNCSPSRAGMLTGRIPTRFGYEFNPTGAKNEEPDFGLPPEQVTFAESLHDAGYTTGLIGKWHQGGQAKYHPFRHGFDEFFGFTHEGHYFVPPPYKGVTTMLRRKTLPGGSQGRWIGDKGLIYSTHMGSNEPDYDANNPIVRGGQPVVEHEYLTDALTREAVDFIDRHDDKPFLLYLAYNAVHSPLQGADAYMKKFAHIDDIHRRIFAAMLANMDDSVGAVLAQLRKSELEDNTLIFFLSDNGGPTRELTSSNLPLRGSKGQMYEGAIRIPFMVQWKGKLPAGKIYQKPVSSMDIFATAAAIASAKTPAQVEGVNLIPYLTGEDDRRPHETLFWRQGGKTAMRHGDWKLVRMGGRARVGKAAWELYDLSKDVSETNNLAKDHPDVLEQLIERWQTMNNEMVEPLF
;
A
#
# COMPACT_ATOMS: atom_id res chain seq x y z
N MET A 1 2.17 53.87 -7.71
CA MET A 1 1.09 54.88 -7.89
C MET A 1 0.02 54.30 -8.79
N SER A 2 -1.20 54.44 -8.38
CA SER A 2 -2.53 54.14 -8.98
C SER A 2 -3.18 52.84 -8.52
N LYS A 3 -3.97 53.00 -7.44
CA LYS A 3 -5.02 52.09 -6.99
C LYS A 3 -6.21 52.23 -7.99
N ARG A 4 -6.71 51.13 -8.52
CA ARG A 4 -8.05 51.07 -9.13
C ARG A 4 -8.89 50.10 -8.30
N THR A 5 -9.89 50.66 -7.69
CA THR A 5 -11.03 50.04 -7.04
C THR A 5 -12.01 49.53 -8.11
N TRP A 6 -12.53 48.31 -7.92
CA TRP A 6 -13.59 47.73 -8.74
C TRP A 6 -14.94 47.92 -8.03
N GLN A 7 -15.87 48.52 -8.76
CA GLN A 7 -17.27 48.67 -8.39
C GLN A 7 -18.09 47.48 -8.88
N ASP A 8 -19.14 47.19 -8.11
CA ASP A 8 -20.12 46.13 -8.25
C ASP A 8 -20.79 46.08 -9.63
N VAL A 9 -20.94 44.85 -10.17
CA VAL A 9 -21.89 44.54 -11.24
C VAL A 9 -22.76 43.39 -10.80
N THR A 10 -24.00 43.70 -10.42
CA THR A 10 -25.06 42.73 -10.17
C THR A 10 -25.71 42.29 -11.50
N PRO A 11 -25.98 40.99 -11.71
CA PRO A 11 -26.81 40.53 -12.81
C PRO A 11 -28.29 40.46 -12.38
N THR A 12 -29.09 41.16 -13.13
CA THR A 12 -30.56 41.20 -13.09
C THR A 12 -31.18 39.86 -13.48
N SER A 13 -32.09 39.40 -12.66
CA SER A 13 -32.97 38.26 -12.88
C SER A 13 -34.00 38.53 -13.99
N ARG A 14 -34.17 37.58 -14.94
CA ARG A 14 -35.33 37.51 -15.83
C ARG A 14 -36.17 36.29 -15.48
N VAL A 15 -37.34 36.59 -14.92
CA VAL A 15 -38.48 35.68 -14.75
C VAL A 15 -39.21 35.52 -16.09
N LEU A 16 -39.47 34.30 -16.51
CA LEU A 16 -40.51 33.99 -17.49
C LEU A 16 -41.53 33.06 -16.87
N ARG A 17 -42.75 33.58 -16.71
CA ARG A 17 -44.00 32.86 -16.41
C ARG A 17 -44.65 32.38 -17.72
N ASN A 18 -45.24 31.19 -17.66
CA ASN A 18 -46.57 30.75 -18.15
C ASN A 18 -46.51 29.24 -18.41
N GLY A 19 -47.50 28.43 -18.09
CA GLY A 19 -48.90 28.61 -17.84
C GLY A 19 -49.58 27.29 -17.43
N LYS A 20 -50.77 27.40 -16.99
CA LYS A 20 -51.70 26.48 -16.35
C LYS A 20 -52.08 25.19 -17.14
N SER A 21 -52.38 24.05 -16.45
CA SER A 21 -53.79 23.61 -16.27
C SER A 21 -53.88 22.30 -15.49
N LYS A 22 -54.73 22.28 -14.48
CA LYS A 22 -55.83 21.42 -14.02
C LYS A 22 -55.70 19.89 -14.08
N GLY A 23 -55.96 19.28 -12.92
CA GLY A 23 -56.50 17.92 -12.83
C GLY A 23 -56.46 17.35 -11.40
N ASP A 24 -57.53 17.59 -10.66
CA ASP A 24 -57.87 17.09 -9.34
C ASP A 24 -58.18 15.59 -9.39
N GLN A 25 -57.67 14.76 -8.52
CA GLN A 25 -58.41 13.64 -7.92
C GLN A 25 -57.68 13.09 -6.69
N ARG A 26 -58.38 13.25 -5.57
CA ARG A 26 -58.10 12.61 -4.29
C ARG A 26 -58.41 11.11 -4.39
N THR A 27 -57.49 10.28 -3.90
CA THR A 27 -57.85 8.93 -3.43
C THR A 27 -57.09 8.65 -2.15
N THR A 28 -57.86 8.45 -1.10
CA THR A 28 -57.50 7.99 0.21
C THR A 28 -56.95 6.57 0.19
N ALA A 29 -55.74 6.37 0.71
CA ALA A 29 -55.17 5.04 0.91
C ALA A 29 -55.12 4.72 2.43
N HIS A 30 -55.85 3.72 2.81
CA HIS A 30 -55.84 3.08 4.12
C HIS A 30 -54.46 2.46 4.41
N ALA A 31 -53.96 2.70 5.60
CA ALA A 31 -52.83 1.99 6.18
C ALA A 31 -53.20 0.51 6.43
N ARG A 32 -52.47 -0.43 5.85
CA ARG A 32 -52.45 -1.84 6.24
C ARG A 32 -51.17 -2.12 7.03
N GLN A 33 -51.38 -2.68 8.23
CA GLN A 33 -50.33 -3.28 9.04
C GLN A 33 -49.73 -4.51 8.35
N PRO A 34 -48.43 -4.79 8.48
CA PRO A 34 -47.84 -6.01 7.94
C PRO A 34 -48.16 -7.22 8.84
N GLN A 35 -48.68 -8.26 8.23
CA GLN A 35 -48.84 -9.60 8.82
C GLN A 35 -47.44 -10.24 8.96
N SER A 36 -47.22 -10.88 10.10
CA SER A 36 -46.00 -11.63 10.45
C SER A 36 -45.96 -12.98 9.72
N ASP A 37 -44.80 -13.30 9.15
CA ASP A 37 -44.46 -14.56 8.45
C ASP A 37 -44.41 -15.76 9.40
N PRO A 38 -44.87 -16.98 8.95
CA PRO A 38 -44.99 -18.18 9.78
C PRO A 38 -43.70 -18.91 10.12
N ILE A 39 -42.52 -18.44 9.71
CA ILE A 39 -41.25 -19.19 9.86
C ILE A 39 -40.60 -18.98 11.26
N THR A 40 -41.07 -18.04 12.06
CA THR A 40 -40.44 -17.72 13.37
C THR A 40 -40.95 -18.60 14.54
N GLN A 41 -41.90 -19.53 14.31
CA GLN A 41 -42.45 -20.37 15.38
C GLN A 41 -41.81 -21.78 15.50
N GLN A 42 -40.90 -22.16 14.61
CA GLN A 42 -40.32 -23.53 14.61
C GLN A 42 -38.95 -23.68 15.29
N ILE A 43 -38.37 -22.63 15.83
CA ILE A 43 -37.03 -22.65 16.48
C ILE A 43 -37.10 -22.65 18.03
N ARG A 44 -38.26 -22.63 18.65
CA ARG A 44 -38.39 -22.63 20.12
C ARG A 44 -38.67 -23.94 20.82
N SER A 45 -38.62 -25.09 20.14
CA SER A 45 -39.02 -26.39 20.72
C SER A 45 -37.90 -27.44 20.87
N LEU A 46 -36.64 -27.12 20.65
CA LEU A 46 -35.53 -28.09 20.71
C LEU A 46 -34.41 -27.77 21.72
N THR A 47 -34.72 -27.19 22.86
CA THR A 47 -33.73 -27.04 23.95
C THR A 47 -34.35 -27.42 25.30
N LYS A 48 -34.64 -28.68 25.49
CA LYS A 48 -34.75 -29.32 26.83
C LYS A 48 -34.48 -30.83 26.67
N SER A 49 -33.21 -31.20 26.70
CA SER A 49 -32.82 -32.58 27.01
C SER A 49 -31.86 -32.57 28.19
N ARG A 50 -32.27 -33.27 29.22
CA ARG A 50 -31.65 -33.39 30.54
C ARG A 50 -30.34 -34.17 30.44
N TYR A 51 -29.28 -33.64 30.98
CA TYR A 51 -28.09 -34.41 31.34
C TYR A 51 -28.34 -35.09 32.68
N MET A 52 -28.36 -36.44 32.64
CA MET A 52 -28.34 -37.29 33.82
C MET A 52 -26.87 -37.53 34.24
N ILE A 53 -26.49 -37.06 35.42
CA ILE A 53 -25.18 -37.31 36.03
C ILE A 53 -25.23 -38.72 36.60
N VAL A 54 -24.41 -39.61 36.05
CA VAL A 54 -24.13 -40.94 36.62
C VAL A 54 -22.86 -40.85 37.46
N GLN A 55 -22.99 -41.00 38.76
CA GLN A 55 -21.88 -41.17 39.68
C GLN A 55 -21.33 -42.61 39.61
N PRO A 56 -20.01 -42.85 39.58
CA PRO A 56 -19.46 -44.20 39.68
C PRO A 56 -19.34 -44.61 41.16
N ARG A 57 -19.88 -45.83 41.45
CA ARG A 57 -19.77 -46.52 42.72
C ARG A 57 -18.30 -46.82 43.05
N GLN A 58 -17.85 -46.43 44.26
CA GLN A 58 -16.62 -46.90 44.88
C GLN A 58 -16.75 -48.39 45.24
N LYS A 59 -15.81 -49.19 44.76
CA LYS A 59 -15.54 -50.53 45.34
C LYS A 59 -14.19 -50.44 46.06
N ASN A 60 -14.26 -50.65 47.37
CA ASN A 60 -13.08 -50.83 48.25
C ASN A 60 -12.42 -52.19 47.91
N LEU A 61 -11.15 -52.11 47.55
CA LEU A 61 -10.26 -53.30 47.53
C LEU A 61 -9.01 -52.95 48.35
N ALA A 62 -8.80 -53.75 49.38
CA ALA A 62 -7.69 -53.64 50.32
C ALA A 62 -6.35 -53.96 49.65
N LEU A 63 -5.30 -53.24 50.01
CA LEU A 63 -3.93 -53.41 49.55
C LEU A 63 -3.13 -54.15 50.62
N PRO A 64 -2.23 -55.09 50.27
CA PRO A 64 -1.17 -55.56 51.17
C PRO A 64 0.05 -54.62 51.08
N GLN A 65 0.60 -54.32 52.23
CA GLN A 65 1.86 -53.61 52.45
C GLN A 65 3.05 -54.38 51.91
N SER A 66 3.85 -53.79 51.01
CA SER A 66 5.29 -54.09 50.93
C SER A 66 6.01 -52.77 50.56
N SER A 67 6.78 -52.34 51.53
CA SER A 67 7.58 -51.10 51.48
C SER A 67 8.89 -51.31 50.74
N LEU A 68 9.46 -50.16 50.29
CA LEU A 68 10.84 -49.97 49.79
C LEU A 68 11.08 -50.34 48.30
N MET A 69 10.59 -49.45 47.38
CA MET A 69 11.28 -49.12 46.11
C MET A 69 10.51 -48.11 45.27
N ARG A 70 10.13 -46.95 45.80
CA ARG A 70 9.25 -45.99 45.07
C ARG A 70 9.74 -44.54 44.97
N TRP A 71 11.00 -44.26 45.31
CA TRP A 71 11.52 -42.87 45.28
C TRP A 71 12.34 -42.50 44.02
N GLY A 72 12.72 -43.48 43.19
CA GLY A 72 13.55 -43.22 42.00
C GLY A 72 12.77 -42.84 40.73
N PHE A 73 11.53 -43.31 40.56
CA PHE A 73 10.77 -43.10 39.31
C PHE A 73 9.93 -41.84 39.29
N GLY A 74 9.54 -41.27 40.43
CA GLY A 74 8.75 -40.06 40.51
C GLY A 74 9.54 -38.80 40.09
N CYS A 75 10.81 -38.73 40.41
CA CYS A 75 11.66 -37.59 40.06
C CYS A 75 12.03 -37.53 38.57
N VAL A 76 12.17 -38.69 37.90
CA VAL A 76 12.49 -38.75 36.46
C VAL A 76 11.26 -38.37 35.62
N LEU A 77 10.06 -38.78 36.01
CA LEU A 77 8.84 -38.39 35.32
C LEU A 77 8.49 -36.90 35.54
N LEU A 78 8.75 -36.33 36.73
CA LEU A 78 8.55 -34.91 36.99
C LEU A 78 9.60 -34.07 36.27
N ALA A 79 10.84 -34.51 36.14
CA ALA A 79 11.88 -33.85 35.35
C ALA A 79 11.59 -33.92 33.84
N CYS A 80 11.01 -35.02 33.33
CA CYS A 80 10.53 -35.12 31.95
C CYS A 80 9.28 -34.26 31.69
N TYR A 81 8.38 -34.10 32.67
CA TYR A 81 7.23 -33.19 32.54
C TYR A 81 7.64 -31.72 32.60
N LEU A 82 8.69 -31.38 33.39
CA LEU A 82 9.22 -30.00 33.42
C LEU A 82 10.12 -29.67 32.23
N SER A 83 10.66 -30.66 31.52
CA SER A 83 11.41 -30.46 30.28
C SER A 83 10.50 -30.43 29.02
N LEU A 84 9.25 -30.89 29.12
CA LEU A 84 8.24 -30.76 28.06
C LEU A 84 7.45 -29.44 28.15
N GLY A 85 7.65 -28.66 29.22
CA GLY A 85 6.92 -27.41 29.48
C GLY A 85 7.46 -26.17 28.80
N ASN A 86 8.53 -26.24 28.00
CA ASN A 86 9.07 -25.11 27.23
C ASN A 86 9.30 -25.43 25.75
N ILE A 87 8.36 -26.11 25.10
CA ILE A 87 8.11 -25.77 23.73
C ILE A 87 7.38 -24.44 23.84
N ALA A 88 8.11 -23.33 23.90
CA ALA A 88 7.54 -22.03 23.58
C ALA A 88 6.84 -22.25 22.22
N ASN A 89 5.51 -22.24 22.24
CA ASN A 89 4.72 -22.21 21.03
C ASN A 89 5.15 -20.91 20.36
N SER A 90 6.15 -20.98 19.49
CA SER A 90 6.65 -19.83 18.76
C SER A 90 5.48 -19.39 17.89
N GLN A 91 4.70 -18.47 18.44
CA GLN A 91 3.59 -17.87 17.70
C GLN A 91 4.14 -17.37 16.38
N SER A 92 3.51 -17.74 15.27
CA SER A 92 3.90 -17.25 13.95
C SER A 92 4.01 -15.72 13.98
N PRO A 93 5.05 -15.11 13.36
CA PRO A 93 5.27 -13.67 13.46
C PRO A 93 4.16 -12.89 12.75
N ASN A 94 3.83 -11.73 13.29
CA ASN A 94 2.99 -10.76 12.58
C ASN A 94 3.73 -10.16 11.40
N ILE A 95 2.97 -9.68 10.42
CA ILE A 95 3.50 -9.03 9.22
C ILE A 95 2.80 -7.68 9.06
N VAL A 96 3.58 -6.61 9.01
CA VAL A 96 3.10 -5.24 8.78
C VAL A 96 3.77 -4.68 7.53
N ILE A 97 2.97 -4.23 6.58
CA ILE A 97 3.44 -3.57 5.36
C ILE A 97 2.95 -2.13 5.40
N LEU A 98 3.87 -1.19 5.60
CA LEU A 98 3.63 0.26 5.57
C LEU A 98 3.96 0.75 4.16
N PHE A 99 2.94 1.09 3.38
CA PHE A 99 3.08 1.32 1.94
C PHE A 99 2.69 2.75 1.58
N ALA A 100 3.68 3.57 1.26
CA ALA A 100 3.49 4.95 0.83
C ALA A 100 3.06 5.03 -0.64
N ASP A 101 2.39 6.11 -1.01
CA ASP A 101 1.95 6.42 -2.37
C ASP A 101 2.75 7.62 -2.92
N ASP A 102 3.43 7.43 -4.05
CA ASP A 102 4.20 8.49 -4.74
C ASP A 102 5.39 9.07 -3.94
N LEU A 103 5.96 8.33 -2.99
CA LEU A 103 7.10 8.80 -2.20
C LEU A 103 8.42 8.60 -2.95
N GLY A 104 9.08 9.71 -3.27
CA GLY A 104 10.37 9.70 -3.97
C GLY A 104 11.53 9.14 -3.15
N TYR A 105 12.53 8.58 -3.83
CA TYR A 105 13.71 7.97 -3.22
C TYR A 105 14.45 8.90 -2.27
N GLY A 106 14.55 10.19 -2.61
CA GLY A 106 15.31 11.19 -1.84
C GLY A 106 14.53 11.91 -0.75
N GLU A 107 13.37 11.39 -0.30
CA GLU A 107 12.49 12.13 0.62
C GLU A 107 12.67 11.79 2.10
N LEU A 108 13.33 10.70 2.45
CA LEU A 108 13.49 10.30 3.85
C LEU A 108 14.84 10.75 4.43
N GLY A 109 14.88 11.01 5.74
CA GLY A 109 16.11 11.36 6.45
C GLY A 109 17.19 10.29 6.31
N CYS A 110 16.84 9.00 6.42
CA CYS A 110 17.78 7.88 6.20
C CYS A 110 18.26 7.74 4.75
N GLN A 111 17.61 8.41 3.79
CA GLN A 111 18.03 8.52 2.39
C GLN A 111 18.83 9.82 2.10
N GLY A 112 18.98 10.69 3.11
CA GLY A 112 19.76 11.91 3.03
C GLY A 112 18.96 13.20 2.82
N ASN A 113 17.65 13.21 3.02
CA ASN A 113 16.83 14.43 2.99
C ASN A 113 17.17 15.32 4.20
N PRO A 114 17.66 16.56 3.99
CA PRO A 114 17.97 17.46 5.10
C PRO A 114 16.79 18.35 5.51
N GLU A 115 15.72 18.39 4.72
CA GLU A 115 14.65 19.38 4.84
C GLU A 115 13.43 18.86 5.62
N ILE A 116 13.07 17.58 5.42
CA ILE A 116 11.89 16.98 6.02
C ILE A 116 12.32 15.85 6.96
N PRO A 117 12.29 16.04 8.28
CA PRO A 117 12.58 14.96 9.22
C PRO A 117 11.54 13.85 9.16
N THR A 118 12.01 12.58 9.14
CA THR A 118 11.17 11.38 9.13
C THR A 118 11.64 10.38 10.20
N PRO A 119 11.70 10.78 11.50
CA PRO A 119 12.37 10.00 12.53
C PRO A 119 11.74 8.63 12.78
N HIS A 120 10.43 8.48 12.58
CA HIS A 120 9.73 7.22 12.79
C HIS A 120 9.99 6.22 11.66
N ILE A 121 9.91 6.68 10.41
CA ILE A 121 10.27 5.86 9.24
C ILE A 121 11.77 5.51 9.30
N ASP A 122 12.63 6.49 9.60
CA ASP A 122 14.08 6.29 9.73
C ASP A 122 14.43 5.27 10.82
N SER A 123 13.60 5.17 11.87
CA SER A 123 13.80 4.17 12.94
C SER A 123 13.66 2.74 12.44
N ILE A 124 12.85 2.48 11.41
CA ILE A 124 12.74 1.15 10.77
C ILE A 124 14.06 0.77 10.11
N ALA A 125 14.69 1.72 9.41
CA ALA A 125 16.02 1.53 8.83
C ALA A 125 17.11 1.33 9.90
N ALA A 126 17.04 2.09 10.98
CA ALA A 126 18.00 2.01 12.09
C ALA A 126 17.90 0.70 12.88
N ASN A 127 16.69 0.16 13.05
CA ASN A 127 16.44 -1.09 13.76
C ASN A 127 16.39 -2.33 12.84
N GLY A 128 16.63 -2.16 11.54
CA GLY A 128 16.53 -3.21 10.53
C GLY A 128 17.51 -3.01 9.38
N VAL A 129 17.04 -3.31 8.17
CA VAL A 129 17.82 -3.27 6.94
C VAL A 129 17.24 -2.24 5.97
N ARG A 130 18.07 -1.33 5.50
CA ARG A 130 17.74 -0.38 4.42
C ARG A 130 18.30 -0.88 3.10
N PHE A 131 17.45 -0.99 2.08
CA PHE A 131 17.86 -1.36 0.74
C PHE A 131 18.27 -0.11 -0.06
N THR A 132 19.48 -0.09 -0.60
CA THR A 132 19.88 0.95 -1.54
C THR A 132 19.44 0.66 -2.96
N SER A 133 19.15 -0.61 -3.28
CA SER A 133 18.68 -1.08 -4.59
C SER A 133 17.34 -1.83 -4.44
N GLY A 134 16.34 -1.17 -3.83
CA GLY A 134 14.97 -1.67 -3.69
C GLY A 134 14.10 -1.21 -4.86
N TYR A 135 13.46 -2.15 -5.55
CA TYR A 135 12.69 -1.90 -6.77
C TYR A 135 11.23 -2.28 -6.62
N VAL A 136 10.38 -1.52 -7.31
CA VAL A 136 8.98 -1.89 -7.57
C VAL A 136 8.87 -2.67 -8.88
N THR A 137 7.73 -3.33 -9.10
CA THR A 137 7.47 -4.14 -10.29
C THR A 137 6.88 -3.35 -11.46
N GLY A 138 6.49 -2.11 -11.24
CA GLY A 138 5.96 -1.21 -12.27
C GLY A 138 6.19 0.25 -11.94
N PRO A 139 6.23 1.15 -12.94
CA PRO A 139 6.54 2.57 -12.73
C PRO A 139 5.35 3.40 -12.25
N ASN A 140 4.19 2.78 -12.02
CA ASN A 140 2.93 3.38 -11.58
C ASN A 140 2.26 2.55 -10.48
N CYS A 141 1.36 3.18 -9.74
CA CYS A 141 0.71 2.62 -8.55
C CYS A 141 0.12 1.22 -8.77
N SER A 142 -0.90 1.09 -9.63
CA SER A 142 -1.69 -0.13 -9.74
C SER A 142 -0.88 -1.36 -10.20
N PRO A 143 -0.08 -1.31 -11.29
CA PRO A 143 0.75 -2.45 -11.67
C PRO A 143 1.84 -2.77 -10.63
N SER A 144 2.40 -1.77 -9.96
CA SER A 144 3.35 -2.01 -8.87
C SER A 144 2.70 -2.75 -7.69
N ARG A 145 1.51 -2.31 -7.28
CA ARG A 145 0.71 -2.97 -6.23
C ARG A 145 0.33 -4.39 -6.63
N ALA A 146 -0.11 -4.60 -7.90
CA ALA A 146 -0.43 -5.93 -8.42
C ALA A 146 0.77 -6.89 -8.33
N GLY A 147 1.96 -6.45 -8.74
CA GLY A 147 3.16 -7.27 -8.67
C GLY A 147 3.61 -7.59 -7.24
N MET A 148 3.50 -6.63 -6.31
CA MET A 148 3.76 -6.87 -4.89
C MET A 148 2.76 -7.87 -4.29
N LEU A 149 1.47 -7.68 -4.54
CA LEU A 149 0.40 -8.55 -4.02
C LEU A 149 0.55 -9.99 -4.51
N THR A 150 0.92 -10.19 -5.77
CA THR A 150 1.00 -11.52 -6.40
C THR A 150 2.39 -12.15 -6.35
N GLY A 151 3.43 -11.40 -5.95
CA GLY A 151 4.82 -11.84 -5.99
C GLY A 151 5.33 -12.10 -7.42
N ARG A 152 4.73 -11.46 -8.45
CA ARG A 152 4.99 -11.71 -9.88
C ARG A 152 5.26 -10.44 -10.65
N ILE A 153 5.98 -10.56 -11.77
CA ILE A 153 6.08 -9.47 -12.74
C ILE A 153 4.69 -9.22 -13.35
N PRO A 154 4.09 -8.01 -13.21
CA PRO A 154 2.68 -7.78 -13.59
C PRO A 154 2.40 -7.96 -15.08
N THR A 155 3.38 -7.78 -15.95
CA THR A 155 3.27 -8.04 -17.39
C THR A 155 3.08 -9.53 -17.76
N ARG A 156 3.36 -10.45 -16.83
CA ARG A 156 3.08 -11.89 -17.00
C ARG A 156 1.59 -12.19 -17.08
N PHE A 157 0.77 -11.31 -16.52
CA PHE A 157 -0.69 -11.38 -16.58
C PHE A 157 -1.34 -10.11 -17.16
N GLY A 158 -0.56 -9.32 -17.91
CA GLY A 158 -1.03 -8.18 -18.69
C GLY A 158 -1.36 -6.92 -17.89
N TYR A 159 -0.97 -6.82 -16.62
CA TYR A 159 -1.32 -5.69 -15.76
C TYR A 159 -0.27 -4.57 -15.86
N GLU A 160 -0.39 -3.70 -16.87
CA GLU A 160 0.63 -2.69 -17.19
C GLU A 160 0.24 -1.25 -16.87
N PHE A 161 -1.06 -0.95 -16.74
CA PHE A 161 -1.57 0.41 -16.62
C PHE A 161 -2.41 0.60 -15.36
N ASN A 162 -2.64 1.87 -15.00
CA ASN A 162 -3.56 2.21 -13.94
C ASN A 162 -5.00 2.26 -14.50
N PRO A 163 -5.99 1.58 -13.88
CA PRO A 163 -7.36 2.04 -14.00
C PRO A 163 -7.47 3.41 -13.33
N THR A 164 -8.10 4.40 -13.99
CA THR A 164 -8.23 5.76 -13.47
C THR A 164 -9.62 6.31 -13.71
N GLY A 165 -10.15 7.03 -12.71
CA GLY A 165 -11.51 7.58 -12.76
C GLY A 165 -12.54 6.50 -13.05
N ALA A 166 -13.44 6.73 -14.00
CA ALA A 166 -14.52 5.80 -14.38
C ALA A 166 -14.02 4.40 -14.83
N LYS A 167 -12.75 4.27 -15.25
CA LYS A 167 -12.19 2.97 -15.63
C LYS A 167 -12.07 2.00 -14.46
N ASN A 168 -11.99 2.48 -13.22
CA ASN A 168 -12.04 1.61 -12.06
C ASN A 168 -13.37 0.84 -11.95
N GLU A 169 -14.44 1.37 -12.57
CA GLU A 169 -15.77 0.78 -12.59
C GLU A 169 -16.00 -0.20 -13.77
N GLU A 170 -15.05 -0.26 -14.72
CA GLU A 170 -15.19 -1.13 -15.88
C GLU A 170 -14.91 -2.60 -15.50
N PRO A 171 -15.65 -3.57 -16.09
CA PRO A 171 -15.56 -4.98 -15.70
C PRO A 171 -14.17 -5.61 -15.86
N ASP A 172 -13.36 -5.14 -16.82
CA ASP A 172 -12.09 -5.77 -17.15
C ASP A 172 -10.87 -5.00 -16.59
N PHE A 173 -11.13 -3.96 -15.77
CA PHE A 173 -10.09 -3.12 -15.18
C PHE A 173 -9.88 -3.43 -13.69
N GLY A 174 -9.06 -4.42 -13.40
CA GLY A 174 -8.70 -4.79 -12.03
C GLY A 174 -7.77 -6.00 -11.99
N LEU A 175 -7.33 -6.35 -10.78
CA LEU A 175 -6.48 -7.53 -10.56
C LEU A 175 -7.29 -8.80 -10.89
N PRO A 176 -6.86 -9.60 -11.89
CA PRO A 176 -7.60 -10.79 -12.26
C PRO A 176 -7.79 -11.74 -11.07
N PRO A 177 -9.02 -12.24 -10.81
CA PRO A 177 -9.31 -13.07 -9.63
C PRO A 177 -8.53 -14.38 -9.55
N GLU A 178 -7.96 -14.85 -10.65
CA GLU A 178 -7.10 -16.03 -10.72
C GLU A 178 -5.66 -15.77 -10.24
N GLN A 179 -5.29 -14.51 -10.01
CA GLN A 179 -4.00 -14.15 -9.46
C GLN A 179 -4.06 -14.26 -7.93
N VAL A 180 -3.40 -15.28 -7.39
CA VAL A 180 -3.31 -15.49 -5.95
C VAL A 180 -2.43 -14.40 -5.32
N THR A 181 -2.91 -13.79 -4.25
CA THR A 181 -2.20 -12.76 -3.49
C THR A 181 -1.50 -13.34 -2.25
N PHE A 182 -0.56 -12.58 -1.69
CA PHE A 182 0.04 -12.97 -0.41
C PHE A 182 -1.00 -13.01 0.73
N ALA A 183 -2.06 -12.18 0.64
CA ALA A 183 -3.11 -12.17 1.66
C ALA A 183 -3.91 -13.48 1.64
N GLU A 184 -4.25 -14.02 0.45
CA GLU A 184 -4.88 -15.35 0.34
C GLU A 184 -4.00 -16.44 0.93
N SER A 185 -2.70 -16.45 0.60
CA SER A 185 -1.76 -17.46 1.11
C SER A 185 -1.59 -17.40 2.63
N LEU A 186 -1.59 -16.20 3.21
CA LEU A 186 -1.48 -15.99 4.66
C LEU A 186 -2.81 -16.30 5.37
N HIS A 187 -3.95 -15.91 4.80
CA HIS A 187 -5.27 -16.28 5.31
C HIS A 187 -5.42 -17.81 5.40
N ASP A 188 -5.04 -18.52 4.34
CA ASP A 188 -5.05 -19.99 4.31
C ASP A 188 -4.10 -20.61 5.35
N ALA A 189 -3.05 -19.89 5.76
CA ALA A 189 -2.13 -20.26 6.84
C ALA A 189 -2.61 -19.86 8.25
N GLY A 190 -3.83 -19.30 8.36
CA GLY A 190 -4.47 -18.96 9.64
C GLY A 190 -4.18 -17.55 10.16
N TYR A 191 -3.66 -16.65 9.33
CA TYR A 191 -3.50 -15.25 9.67
C TYR A 191 -4.83 -14.51 9.57
N THR A 192 -5.07 -13.58 10.47
CA THR A 192 -6.08 -12.54 10.25
C THR A 192 -5.49 -11.46 9.34
N THR A 193 -6.19 -11.11 8.27
CA THR A 193 -5.66 -10.26 7.21
C THR A 193 -6.44 -8.94 7.11
N GLY A 194 -5.76 -7.81 7.29
CA GLY A 194 -6.34 -6.47 7.19
C GLY A 194 -5.69 -5.63 6.11
N LEU A 195 -6.53 -4.97 5.29
CA LEU A 195 -6.13 -3.91 4.39
C LEU A 195 -6.75 -2.60 4.85
N ILE A 196 -5.89 -1.62 5.12
CA ILE A 196 -6.31 -0.28 5.52
C ILE A 196 -5.71 0.73 4.54
N GLY A 197 -6.57 1.48 3.83
CA GLY A 197 -6.18 2.51 2.87
C GLY A 197 -6.50 2.20 1.42
N LYS A 198 -5.57 2.55 0.52
CA LYS A 198 -5.74 2.49 -0.93
C LYS A 198 -5.60 1.07 -1.49
N TRP A 199 -6.63 0.60 -2.18
CA TRP A 199 -6.61 -0.68 -2.90
C TRP A 199 -6.01 -0.53 -4.31
N HIS A 200 -6.67 0.23 -5.18
CA HIS A 200 -6.29 0.51 -6.57
C HIS A 200 -6.06 -0.74 -7.44
N GLN A 201 -6.87 -1.77 -7.25
CA GLN A 201 -6.85 -3.01 -8.03
C GLN A 201 -8.22 -3.29 -8.67
N GLY A 202 -8.97 -2.21 -9.00
CA GLY A 202 -10.32 -2.23 -9.57
C GLY A 202 -11.41 -1.95 -8.54
N GLY A 203 -12.48 -1.23 -8.97
CA GLY A 203 -13.61 -0.82 -8.14
C GLY A 203 -14.80 -1.77 -8.18
N GLN A 204 -14.82 -2.74 -9.13
CA GLN A 204 -15.90 -3.72 -9.24
C GLN A 204 -15.88 -4.72 -8.07
N ALA A 205 -17.05 -5.23 -7.71
CA ALA A 205 -17.22 -6.18 -6.59
C ALA A 205 -16.35 -7.45 -6.71
N LYS A 206 -16.05 -7.90 -7.92
CA LYS A 206 -15.17 -9.06 -8.16
C LYS A 206 -13.71 -8.78 -7.83
N TYR A 207 -13.31 -7.50 -7.76
CA TYR A 207 -11.97 -7.05 -7.41
C TYR A 207 -11.85 -6.53 -5.97
N HIS A 208 -12.94 -6.62 -5.19
CA HIS A 208 -12.93 -6.14 -3.81
C HIS A 208 -11.88 -6.88 -2.97
N PRO A 209 -11.18 -6.23 -2.02
CA PRO A 209 -10.16 -6.87 -1.18
C PRO A 209 -10.57 -8.20 -0.55
N PHE A 210 -11.85 -8.37 -0.17
CA PHE A 210 -12.39 -9.62 0.35
C PHE A 210 -12.35 -10.80 -0.64
N ARG A 211 -12.18 -10.53 -1.94
CA ARG A 211 -12.00 -11.55 -2.98
C ARG A 211 -10.53 -11.90 -3.22
N HIS A 212 -9.64 -11.19 -2.54
CA HIS A 212 -8.20 -11.32 -2.63
C HIS A 212 -7.56 -11.60 -1.26
N GLY A 213 -8.30 -12.28 -0.36
CA GLY A 213 -7.78 -12.84 0.89
C GLY A 213 -7.69 -11.90 2.07
N PHE A 214 -8.33 -10.71 2.02
CA PHE A 214 -8.42 -9.84 3.19
C PHE A 214 -9.72 -10.10 3.96
N ASP A 215 -9.62 -10.22 5.30
CA ASP A 215 -10.76 -10.36 6.21
C ASP A 215 -11.38 -9.02 6.57
N GLU A 216 -10.54 -7.99 6.70
CA GLU A 216 -10.97 -6.64 7.04
C GLU A 216 -10.50 -5.64 5.99
N PHE A 217 -11.36 -4.65 5.68
CA PHE A 217 -11.03 -3.54 4.79
C PHE A 217 -11.61 -2.23 5.29
N PHE A 218 -10.75 -1.21 5.40
CA PHE A 218 -11.14 0.18 5.56
C PHE A 218 -10.34 1.04 4.61
N GLY A 219 -10.99 1.79 3.72
CA GLY A 219 -10.29 2.63 2.75
C GLY A 219 -11.10 2.88 1.49
N PHE A 220 -10.44 2.95 0.35
CA PHE A 220 -11.05 3.25 -0.95
C PHE A 220 -10.43 2.41 -2.06
N THR A 221 -11.15 2.27 -3.21
CA THR A 221 -10.79 1.30 -4.25
C THR A 221 -10.08 1.90 -5.46
N HIS A 222 -10.14 3.23 -5.68
CA HIS A 222 -9.61 3.90 -6.86
C HIS A 222 -8.16 4.40 -6.68
N GLU A 223 -7.69 5.24 -7.65
CA GLU A 223 -6.30 5.73 -7.72
C GLU A 223 -5.91 6.71 -6.62
N GLY A 224 -6.85 7.37 -5.97
CA GLY A 224 -6.64 8.36 -4.92
C GLY A 224 -7.94 8.81 -4.27
N HIS A 225 -7.83 9.60 -3.21
CA HIS A 225 -8.96 10.18 -2.50
C HIS A 225 -8.56 11.53 -1.90
N TYR A 226 -9.53 12.42 -1.62
CA TYR A 226 -9.26 13.61 -0.80
C TYR A 226 -8.83 13.22 0.60
N PHE A 227 -7.86 13.94 1.17
CA PHE A 227 -7.51 13.80 2.60
C PHE A 227 -8.56 14.47 3.49
N VAL A 228 -9.10 15.59 3.01
CA VAL A 228 -10.27 16.27 3.58
C VAL A 228 -11.15 16.68 2.40
N PRO A 229 -12.39 16.18 2.29
CA PRO A 229 -13.29 16.57 1.21
C PRO A 229 -13.70 18.03 1.32
N PRO A 230 -14.29 18.63 0.24
CA PRO A 230 -14.82 19.99 0.31
C PRO A 230 -15.75 20.18 1.52
N PRO A 231 -15.69 21.33 2.22
CA PRO A 231 -14.99 22.57 1.89
C PRO A 231 -13.54 22.67 2.44
N TYR A 232 -12.78 21.60 2.54
CA TYR A 232 -11.35 21.54 2.88
C TYR A 232 -11.00 22.20 4.23
N LYS A 233 -11.72 21.91 5.28
CA LYS A 233 -11.53 22.53 6.62
C LYS A 233 -10.26 22.03 7.31
N GLY A 234 -9.45 22.96 7.85
CA GLY A 234 -8.26 22.63 8.64
C GLY A 234 -7.06 22.17 7.80
N VAL A 235 -7.10 22.40 6.50
CA VAL A 235 -6.02 22.03 5.57
C VAL A 235 -5.73 23.17 4.57
N THR A 236 -4.45 23.32 4.21
CA THR A 236 -4.06 24.08 3.03
C THR A 236 -4.11 23.16 1.83
N THR A 237 -4.97 23.47 0.86
CA THR A 237 -5.25 22.62 -0.30
C THR A 237 -4.75 23.27 -1.59
N MET A 238 -3.97 22.51 -2.40
CA MET A 238 -3.61 22.91 -3.75
C MET A 238 -4.25 21.98 -4.77
N LEU A 239 -5.10 22.54 -5.63
CA LEU A 239 -5.78 21.83 -6.70
C LEU A 239 -5.25 22.25 -8.08
N ARG A 240 -5.10 21.30 -8.95
CA ARG A 240 -4.70 21.53 -10.35
C ARG A 240 -5.83 22.15 -11.14
N ARG A 241 -5.50 23.09 -12.02
CA ARG A 241 -6.41 23.66 -13.01
C ARG A 241 -5.70 23.75 -14.35
N LYS A 242 -6.44 23.54 -15.43
CA LYS A 242 -5.93 23.74 -16.78
C LYS A 242 -5.64 25.22 -17.05
N THR A 243 -6.53 26.08 -16.57
CA THR A 243 -6.42 27.54 -16.64
C THR A 243 -6.97 28.16 -15.36
N LEU A 244 -6.42 29.29 -14.95
CA LEU A 244 -6.98 30.14 -13.91
C LEU A 244 -8.06 31.08 -14.48
N PRO A 245 -8.85 31.76 -13.61
CA PRO A 245 -9.78 32.80 -14.06
C PRO A 245 -9.10 33.81 -14.98
N GLY A 246 -9.78 34.17 -16.06
CA GLY A 246 -9.22 35.07 -17.09
C GLY A 246 -8.21 34.42 -18.04
N GLY A 247 -8.04 33.09 -18.02
CA GLY A 247 -7.12 32.36 -18.91
C GLY A 247 -5.65 32.44 -18.52
N SER A 248 -5.32 32.99 -17.33
CA SER A 248 -3.95 33.14 -16.86
C SER A 248 -3.33 31.79 -16.46
N GLN A 249 -2.00 31.78 -16.34
CA GLN A 249 -1.19 30.66 -15.83
C GLN A 249 -0.52 31.04 -14.50
N GLY A 250 -0.11 30.06 -13.73
CA GLY A 250 0.56 30.24 -12.46
C GLY A 250 -0.25 29.71 -11.27
N ARG A 251 -0.23 30.44 -10.16
CA ARG A 251 -0.95 30.10 -8.92
C ARG A 251 -1.93 31.23 -8.58
N TRP A 252 -3.12 30.86 -8.14
CA TRP A 252 -4.12 31.75 -7.55
C TRP A 252 -4.40 31.29 -6.14
N ILE A 253 -4.23 32.18 -5.18
CA ILE A 253 -4.46 31.90 -3.77
C ILE A 253 -5.81 32.51 -3.40
N GLY A 254 -6.74 31.64 -3.06
CA GLY A 254 -8.06 32.00 -2.57
C GLY A 254 -8.13 32.10 -1.06
N ASP A 255 -9.35 32.24 -0.57
CA ASP A 255 -9.61 32.27 0.87
C ASP A 255 -9.41 30.89 1.52
N LYS A 256 -9.14 30.88 2.83
CA LYS A 256 -9.11 29.66 3.68
C LYS A 256 -8.12 28.57 3.24
N GLY A 257 -6.97 28.96 2.67
CA GLY A 257 -5.92 28.01 2.32
C GLY A 257 -6.16 27.24 1.02
N LEU A 258 -7.15 27.65 0.19
CA LEU A 258 -7.38 27.04 -1.12
C LEU A 258 -6.51 27.71 -2.18
N ILE A 259 -5.74 26.90 -2.89
CA ILE A 259 -4.82 27.33 -3.95
C ILE A 259 -5.16 26.59 -5.23
N TYR A 260 -5.30 27.32 -6.34
CA TYR A 260 -5.35 26.73 -7.68
C TYR A 260 -4.02 26.93 -8.40
N SER A 261 -3.56 25.89 -9.11
CA SER A 261 -2.28 25.91 -9.81
C SER A 261 -2.38 25.29 -11.20
N THR A 262 -1.76 25.95 -12.20
CA THR A 262 -1.72 25.44 -13.59
C THR A 262 -0.42 24.66 -13.89
N HIS A 263 0.37 24.31 -12.90
CA HIS A 263 1.69 23.67 -13.07
C HIS A 263 1.65 22.35 -13.86
N MET A 264 0.53 21.62 -13.82
CA MET A 264 0.35 20.37 -14.58
C MET A 264 -0.37 20.55 -15.92
N GLY A 265 -1.04 21.69 -16.15
CA GLY A 265 -1.81 21.94 -17.36
C GLY A 265 -3.10 21.10 -17.48
N SER A 266 -3.53 20.47 -16.40
CA SER A 266 -4.76 19.66 -16.29
C SER A 266 -5.60 20.12 -15.09
N ASN A 267 -6.87 19.72 -15.07
CA ASN A 267 -7.69 19.89 -13.88
C ASN A 267 -7.40 18.78 -12.86
N GLU A 268 -7.69 19.06 -11.59
CA GLU A 268 -7.72 18.04 -10.54
C GLU A 268 -8.81 17.04 -10.87
N PRO A 269 -8.56 15.74 -10.76
CA PRO A 269 -9.62 14.73 -10.79
C PRO A 269 -10.62 14.93 -9.66
N ASP A 270 -11.82 14.41 -9.83
CA ASP A 270 -12.81 14.30 -8.77
C ASP A 270 -12.58 12.95 -8.07
N TYR A 271 -11.72 12.97 -7.06
CA TYR A 271 -11.19 11.75 -6.44
C TYR A 271 -12.22 10.96 -5.62
N ASP A 272 -13.29 11.62 -5.16
CA ASP A 272 -14.37 10.99 -4.39
C ASP A 272 -15.58 10.58 -5.25
N ALA A 273 -15.58 10.90 -6.56
CA ALA A 273 -16.63 10.48 -7.48
C ALA A 273 -16.63 8.94 -7.63
N ASN A 274 -17.73 8.30 -7.23
CA ASN A 274 -17.92 6.85 -7.23
C ASN A 274 -16.85 6.07 -6.42
N ASN A 275 -16.15 6.75 -5.50
CA ASN A 275 -15.05 6.20 -4.73
C ASN A 275 -15.19 6.56 -3.25
N PRO A 276 -16.26 6.11 -2.57
CA PRO A 276 -16.45 6.40 -1.15
C PRO A 276 -15.36 5.73 -0.28
N ILE A 277 -15.12 6.30 0.89
CA ILE A 277 -14.47 5.51 1.95
C ILE A 277 -15.43 4.40 2.36
N VAL A 278 -14.93 3.18 2.43
CA VAL A 278 -15.72 2.00 2.82
C VAL A 278 -15.12 1.34 4.06
N ARG A 279 -15.99 0.81 4.92
CA ARG A 279 -15.64 -0.11 5.99
C ARG A 279 -16.27 -1.47 5.66
N GLY A 280 -15.41 -2.47 5.45
CA GLY A 280 -15.90 -3.72 4.88
C GLY A 280 -16.48 -3.48 3.49
N GLY A 281 -17.73 -3.85 3.29
CA GLY A 281 -18.45 -3.63 2.03
C GLY A 281 -19.42 -2.45 2.06
N GLN A 282 -19.36 -1.55 3.07
CA GLN A 282 -20.33 -0.47 3.27
C GLN A 282 -19.66 0.91 3.22
N PRO A 283 -20.20 1.85 2.42
CA PRO A 283 -19.75 3.25 2.45
C PRO A 283 -19.90 3.87 3.84
N VAL A 284 -18.90 4.65 4.26
CA VAL A 284 -18.92 5.41 5.50
C VAL A 284 -18.50 6.85 5.24
N VAL A 285 -18.96 7.77 6.09
CA VAL A 285 -18.52 9.16 6.05
C VAL A 285 -17.35 9.33 7.01
N GLU A 286 -16.18 9.63 6.46
CA GLU A 286 -15.00 9.93 7.26
C GLU A 286 -14.88 11.45 7.47
N HIS A 287 -14.61 11.87 8.70
CA HIS A 287 -14.52 13.27 9.10
C HIS A 287 -13.12 13.73 9.49
N GLU A 288 -12.23 12.77 9.76
CA GLU A 288 -10.83 13.06 10.08
C GLU A 288 -10.02 13.27 8.83
N TYR A 289 -8.82 13.83 8.98
CA TYR A 289 -7.82 13.83 7.91
C TYR A 289 -7.49 12.38 7.56
N LEU A 290 -7.53 12.02 6.27
CA LEU A 290 -7.53 10.61 5.85
C LEU A 290 -6.34 9.81 6.40
N THR A 291 -5.13 10.38 6.46
CA THR A 291 -3.98 9.68 7.05
C THR A 291 -4.21 9.39 8.54
N ASP A 292 -4.82 10.32 9.29
CA ASP A 292 -5.12 10.12 10.71
C ASP A 292 -6.19 9.04 10.89
N ALA A 293 -7.22 9.03 10.03
CA ALA A 293 -8.24 7.98 10.00
C ALA A 293 -7.64 6.59 9.71
N LEU A 294 -6.74 6.49 8.71
CA LEU A 294 -6.03 5.24 8.40
C LEU A 294 -5.16 4.79 9.59
N THR A 295 -4.54 5.74 10.29
CA THR A 295 -3.73 5.47 11.50
C THR A 295 -4.58 4.90 12.61
N ARG A 296 -5.73 5.53 12.91
CA ARG A 296 -6.70 5.05 13.90
C ARG A 296 -7.11 3.61 13.62
N GLU A 297 -7.52 3.32 12.38
CA GLU A 297 -7.94 1.97 11.99
C GLU A 297 -6.82 0.94 12.09
N ALA A 298 -5.58 1.33 11.77
CA ALA A 298 -4.42 0.44 11.88
C ALA A 298 -4.07 0.13 13.35
N VAL A 299 -4.12 1.14 14.22
CA VAL A 299 -3.93 0.98 15.66
C VAL A 299 -5.03 0.09 16.27
N ASP A 300 -6.28 0.35 15.91
CA ASP A 300 -7.43 -0.45 16.36
C ASP A 300 -7.37 -1.90 15.84
N PHE A 301 -6.90 -2.11 14.61
CA PHE A 301 -6.69 -3.45 14.06
C PHE A 301 -5.66 -4.24 14.88
N ILE A 302 -4.50 -3.65 15.19
CA ILE A 302 -3.46 -4.28 16.01
C ILE A 302 -3.98 -4.59 17.42
N ASP A 303 -4.73 -3.67 18.02
CA ASP A 303 -5.28 -3.83 19.38
C ASP A 303 -6.31 -4.98 19.46
N ARG A 304 -7.09 -5.21 18.38
CA ARG A 304 -8.09 -6.29 18.31
C ARG A 304 -7.53 -7.67 17.98
N HIS A 305 -6.32 -7.74 17.42
CA HIS A 305 -5.72 -8.99 16.92
C HIS A 305 -4.37 -9.30 17.58
N ASP A 306 -4.22 -8.99 18.87
CA ASP A 306 -3.00 -9.23 19.63
C ASP A 306 -2.84 -10.70 20.06
N ASP A 307 -3.89 -11.52 19.94
CA ASP A 307 -3.94 -12.94 20.33
C ASP A 307 -3.60 -13.94 19.20
N LYS A 308 -3.51 -13.47 17.94
CA LYS A 308 -3.27 -14.29 16.74
C LYS A 308 -2.31 -13.64 15.77
N PRO A 309 -1.60 -14.43 14.94
CA PRO A 309 -0.79 -13.84 13.90
C PRO A 309 -1.66 -13.07 12.89
N PHE A 310 -1.21 -11.89 12.52
CA PHE A 310 -1.92 -11.06 11.55
C PHE A 310 -1.02 -10.53 10.45
N LEU A 311 -1.65 -10.22 9.31
CA LEU A 311 -1.14 -9.40 8.24
C LEU A 311 -1.87 -8.05 8.28
N LEU A 312 -1.14 -6.95 8.47
CA LEU A 312 -1.64 -5.60 8.27
C LEU A 312 -0.99 -4.98 7.04
N TYR A 313 -1.76 -4.76 5.98
CA TYR A 313 -1.36 -3.97 4.82
C TYR A 313 -1.92 -2.55 4.96
N LEU A 314 -1.11 -1.63 5.50
CA LEU A 314 -1.45 -0.22 5.64
C LEU A 314 -0.96 0.53 4.41
N ALA A 315 -1.88 0.73 3.46
CA ALA A 315 -1.66 1.34 2.16
C ALA A 315 -2.08 2.82 2.19
N TYR A 316 -1.15 3.68 2.57
CA TYR A 316 -1.40 5.12 2.66
C TYR A 316 -1.83 5.71 1.32
N ASN A 317 -2.69 6.77 1.37
CA ASN A 317 -2.89 7.70 0.27
C ASN A 317 -1.79 8.77 0.23
N ALA A 318 -1.08 8.98 1.33
CA ALA A 318 0.02 9.94 1.45
C ALA A 318 1.28 9.36 0.74
N VAL A 319 1.95 10.15 -0.05
CA VAL A 319 1.85 11.62 -0.23
C VAL A 319 1.23 11.99 -1.58
N HIS A 320 0.35 11.14 -2.14
CA HIS A 320 -0.30 11.34 -3.45
C HIS A 320 -1.17 12.60 -3.48
N SER A 321 -1.42 13.14 -4.69
CA SER A 321 -2.40 14.22 -4.88
C SER A 321 -3.84 13.77 -4.54
N PRO A 322 -4.75 14.70 -4.14
CA PRO A 322 -4.56 16.15 -4.09
C PRO A 322 -3.63 16.58 -2.96
N LEU A 323 -2.91 17.68 -3.17
CA LEU A 323 -2.03 18.21 -2.14
C LEU A 323 -2.83 18.92 -1.05
N GLN A 324 -2.91 18.33 0.13
CA GLN A 324 -3.67 18.82 1.27
C GLN A 324 -2.85 18.68 2.57
N GLY A 325 -2.16 19.74 2.95
CA GLY A 325 -1.38 19.78 4.19
C GLY A 325 -2.24 20.21 5.38
N ALA A 326 -2.33 19.38 6.42
CA ALA A 326 -3.02 19.73 7.65
C ALA A 326 -2.35 20.93 8.35
N ASP A 327 -3.17 21.87 8.86
CA ASP A 327 -2.70 23.17 9.37
C ASP A 327 -1.65 23.05 10.49
N ALA A 328 -1.74 21.99 11.32
CA ALA A 328 -0.76 21.74 12.38
C ALA A 328 0.64 21.47 11.81
N TYR A 329 0.71 20.70 10.72
CA TYR A 329 1.97 20.38 10.04
C TYR A 329 2.44 21.52 9.12
N MET A 330 1.51 22.25 8.49
CA MET A 330 1.87 23.46 7.73
C MET A 330 2.64 24.48 8.56
N LYS A 331 2.32 24.58 9.86
CA LYS A 331 3.03 25.46 10.81
C LYS A 331 4.45 24.96 11.09
N LYS A 332 4.67 23.64 11.20
CA LYS A 332 6.02 23.05 11.41
C LYS A 332 6.97 23.43 10.27
N PHE A 333 6.46 23.56 9.04
CA PHE A 333 7.25 23.87 7.83
C PHE A 333 7.08 25.31 7.32
N ALA A 334 6.74 26.27 8.20
CA ALA A 334 6.56 27.67 7.82
C ALA A 334 7.83 28.32 7.22
N HIS A 335 9.01 27.75 7.46
CA HIS A 335 10.29 28.17 6.91
C HIS A 335 10.51 27.77 5.44
N ILE A 336 9.71 26.86 4.90
CA ILE A 336 9.75 26.51 3.47
C ILE A 336 8.94 27.53 2.69
N ASP A 337 9.57 28.35 1.86
CA ASP A 337 8.93 29.44 1.12
C ASP A 337 8.00 28.93 0.02
N ASP A 338 8.42 27.89 -0.73
CA ASP A 338 7.55 27.32 -1.76
C ASP A 338 6.36 26.57 -1.13
N ILE A 339 5.18 27.13 -1.28
CA ILE A 339 3.94 26.60 -0.72
C ILE A 339 3.64 25.18 -1.23
N HIS A 340 4.04 24.82 -2.45
CA HIS A 340 3.88 23.47 -3.01
C HIS A 340 4.72 22.47 -2.21
N ARG A 341 6.00 22.77 -2.01
CA ARG A 341 6.92 21.97 -1.20
C ARG A 341 6.49 21.90 0.27
N ARG A 342 6.02 23.02 0.81
CA ARG A 342 5.53 23.08 2.20
C ARG A 342 4.32 22.16 2.44
N ILE A 343 3.35 22.11 1.51
CA ILE A 343 2.21 21.20 1.62
C ILE A 343 2.70 19.75 1.58
N PHE A 344 3.58 19.42 0.65
CA PHE A 344 4.17 18.07 0.56
C PHE A 344 4.90 17.68 1.86
N ALA A 345 5.73 18.57 2.40
CA ALA A 345 6.45 18.36 3.67
C ALA A 345 5.48 18.11 4.84
N ALA A 346 4.38 18.87 4.89
CA ALA A 346 3.33 18.68 5.88
C ALA A 346 2.66 17.31 5.78
N MET A 347 2.37 16.84 4.56
CA MET A 347 1.79 15.52 4.31
C MET A 347 2.74 14.39 4.69
N LEU A 348 4.02 14.52 4.33
CA LEU A 348 5.04 13.51 4.66
C LEU A 348 5.27 13.40 6.18
N ALA A 349 5.35 14.54 6.88
CA ALA A 349 5.53 14.53 8.33
C ALA A 349 4.30 13.96 9.07
N ASN A 350 3.09 14.17 8.56
CA ASN A 350 1.89 13.52 9.10
C ASN A 350 1.94 12.00 8.90
N MET A 351 2.40 11.54 7.74
CA MET A 351 2.59 10.10 7.49
C MET A 351 3.68 9.51 8.39
N ASP A 352 4.77 10.23 8.64
CA ASP A 352 5.80 9.78 9.57
C ASP A 352 5.27 9.63 11.00
N ASP A 353 4.51 10.61 11.50
CA ASP A 353 3.84 10.52 12.82
C ASP A 353 2.86 9.34 12.87
N SER A 354 2.15 9.03 11.76
CA SER A 354 1.30 7.84 11.61
C SER A 354 2.09 6.54 11.76
N VAL A 355 3.22 6.42 11.07
CA VAL A 355 4.14 5.27 11.22
C VAL A 355 4.59 5.14 12.68
N GLY A 356 4.89 6.27 13.32
CA GLY A 356 5.24 6.32 14.74
C GLY A 356 4.14 5.75 15.66
N ALA A 357 2.88 6.07 15.37
CA ALA A 357 1.73 5.57 16.13
C ALA A 357 1.54 4.04 15.98
N VAL A 358 1.70 3.51 14.75
CA VAL A 358 1.65 2.07 14.49
C VAL A 358 2.77 1.33 15.23
N LEU A 359 4.02 1.83 15.15
CA LEU A 359 5.15 1.25 15.88
C LEU A 359 4.96 1.33 17.41
N ALA A 360 4.35 2.41 17.90
CA ALA A 360 4.04 2.59 19.32
C ALA A 360 2.98 1.58 19.80
N GLN A 361 1.96 1.29 18.98
CA GLN A 361 0.94 0.30 19.31
C GLN A 361 1.55 -1.11 19.35
N LEU A 362 2.39 -1.48 18.38
CA LEU A 362 3.10 -2.76 18.41
C LEU A 362 3.95 -2.93 19.67
N ARG A 363 4.62 -1.87 20.14
CA ARG A 363 5.37 -1.89 21.40
C ARG A 363 4.46 -2.01 22.63
N LYS A 364 3.35 -1.25 22.65
CA LYS A 364 2.38 -1.28 23.74
C LYS A 364 1.74 -2.66 23.91
N SER A 365 1.47 -3.35 22.80
CA SER A 365 0.93 -4.73 22.77
C SER A 365 2.02 -5.81 22.89
N GLU A 366 3.29 -5.44 23.12
CA GLU A 366 4.44 -6.36 23.22
C GLU A 366 4.65 -7.25 21.97
N LEU A 367 4.20 -6.77 20.79
CA LEU A 367 4.24 -7.52 19.52
C LEU A 367 5.44 -7.17 18.63
N GLU A 368 6.13 -6.02 18.87
CA GLU A 368 7.15 -5.50 17.94
C GLU A 368 8.27 -6.50 17.66
N ASP A 369 8.72 -7.25 18.66
CA ASP A 369 9.82 -8.22 18.53
C ASP A 369 9.41 -9.45 17.69
N ASN A 370 8.10 -9.78 17.66
CA ASN A 370 7.56 -10.87 16.84
C ASN A 370 6.80 -10.32 15.61
N THR A 371 7.21 -9.18 15.08
CA THR A 371 6.59 -8.57 13.88
C THR A 371 7.64 -8.24 12.83
N LEU A 372 7.44 -8.77 11.61
CA LEU A 372 8.18 -8.37 10.41
C LEU A 372 7.52 -7.13 9.83
N ILE A 373 8.26 -6.01 9.76
CA ILE A 373 7.75 -4.72 9.32
C ILE A 373 8.46 -4.31 8.04
N PHE A 374 7.71 -4.11 6.95
CA PHE A 374 8.19 -3.49 5.72
C PHE A 374 7.73 -2.04 5.63
N PHE A 375 8.59 -1.16 5.14
CA PHE A 375 8.23 0.18 4.67
C PHE A 375 8.75 0.37 3.25
N LEU A 376 7.87 0.78 2.32
CA LEU A 376 8.25 1.09 0.95
C LEU A 376 7.22 2.02 0.26
N SER A 377 7.61 2.56 -0.91
CA SER A 377 6.70 3.29 -1.81
C SER A 377 6.22 2.40 -2.95
N ASP A 378 5.09 2.75 -3.56
CA ASP A 378 4.55 2.02 -4.72
C ASP A 378 5.21 2.39 -6.05
N ASN A 379 5.78 3.56 -6.18
CA ASN A 379 6.62 4.02 -7.30
C ASN A 379 7.46 5.22 -6.87
N GLY A 380 8.38 5.64 -7.72
CA GLY A 380 9.11 6.86 -7.47
C GLY A 380 8.25 8.11 -7.59
N GLY A 381 8.66 9.19 -6.94
CA GLY A 381 7.89 10.42 -6.82
C GLY A 381 7.63 11.13 -8.15
N PRO A 382 6.41 11.66 -8.37
CA PRO A 382 6.10 12.55 -9.49
C PRO A 382 6.58 13.98 -9.19
N THR A 383 7.86 14.24 -9.41
CA THR A 383 8.56 15.47 -8.99
C THR A 383 7.85 16.77 -9.41
N ARG A 384 7.30 16.80 -10.63
CA ARG A 384 6.59 17.99 -11.11
C ARG A 384 5.23 18.19 -10.42
N GLU A 385 4.54 17.11 -10.15
CA GLU A 385 3.19 17.13 -9.56
C GLU A 385 3.21 17.43 -8.06
N LEU A 386 4.11 16.77 -7.33
CA LEU A 386 4.13 16.79 -5.86
C LEU A 386 5.35 17.48 -5.26
N THR A 387 6.36 17.84 -6.03
CA THR A 387 7.71 18.17 -5.55
C THR A 387 8.47 17.00 -4.91
N SER A 388 7.94 15.78 -5.03
CA SER A 388 8.54 14.56 -4.47
C SER A 388 9.88 14.26 -5.15
N SER A 389 10.98 14.27 -4.39
CA SER A 389 12.34 14.16 -4.89
C SER A 389 12.78 12.71 -5.05
N ASN A 390 13.32 12.37 -6.23
CA ASN A 390 13.96 11.09 -6.47
C ASN A 390 15.50 11.16 -6.39
N LEU A 391 16.06 12.29 -6.02
CA LEU A 391 17.51 12.46 -6.00
C LEU A 391 18.23 11.40 -5.15
N PRO A 392 19.42 10.93 -5.59
CA PRO A 392 20.18 11.35 -6.78
C PRO A 392 19.73 10.64 -8.10
N LEU A 393 18.63 9.87 -8.06
CA LEU A 393 18.15 9.07 -9.17
C LEU A 393 17.45 9.92 -10.24
N ARG A 394 17.72 9.61 -11.52
CA ARG A 394 17.06 10.24 -12.66
C ARG A 394 15.64 9.72 -12.82
N GLY A 395 14.74 10.60 -13.25
CA GLY A 395 13.39 10.24 -13.66
C GLY A 395 12.32 10.50 -12.61
N SER A 396 11.09 10.12 -12.96
CA SER A 396 9.87 10.41 -12.22
C SER A 396 8.82 9.36 -12.54
N LYS A 397 7.80 9.22 -11.70
CA LYS A 397 6.63 8.35 -11.88
C LYS A 397 6.23 8.19 -13.36
N GLY A 398 5.96 6.96 -13.80
CA GLY A 398 5.58 6.63 -15.18
C GLY A 398 6.72 6.61 -16.19
N GLN A 399 7.97 6.80 -15.78
CA GLN A 399 9.17 6.60 -16.58
C GLN A 399 9.83 5.25 -16.25
N MET A 400 10.97 4.93 -16.93
CA MET A 400 11.70 3.68 -16.73
C MET A 400 13.11 3.89 -16.16
N TYR A 401 13.46 5.13 -15.84
CA TYR A 401 14.71 5.46 -15.15
C TYR A 401 14.62 5.09 -13.66
N GLU A 402 15.79 5.02 -13.02
CA GLU A 402 15.91 4.60 -11.62
C GLU A 402 14.94 5.37 -10.70
N GLY A 403 14.83 6.69 -10.84
CA GLY A 403 13.94 7.51 -10.01
C GLY A 403 12.44 7.25 -10.17
N ALA A 404 12.03 6.38 -11.11
CA ALA A 404 10.64 5.95 -11.24
C ALA A 404 10.36 4.59 -10.60
N ILE A 405 11.38 3.70 -10.55
CA ILE A 405 11.22 2.29 -10.19
C ILE A 405 12.06 1.85 -9.00
N ARG A 406 13.08 2.63 -8.60
CA ARG A 406 13.87 2.43 -7.38
C ARG A 406 13.35 3.36 -6.29
N ILE A 407 12.99 2.79 -5.16
CA ILE A 407 12.14 3.42 -4.15
C ILE A 407 12.80 3.37 -2.76
N PRO A 408 12.37 4.20 -1.79
CA PRO A 408 12.63 3.94 -0.38
C PRO A 408 12.07 2.57 -0.03
N PHE A 409 12.95 1.68 0.46
CA PHE A 409 12.56 0.33 0.85
C PHE A 409 13.39 -0.11 2.05
N MET A 410 12.73 -0.59 3.09
CA MET A 410 13.38 -1.07 4.31
C MET A 410 12.55 -2.16 4.98
N VAL A 411 13.21 -2.97 5.81
CA VAL A 411 12.59 -4.04 6.57
C VAL A 411 13.18 -4.11 7.97
N GLN A 412 12.33 -4.28 8.97
CA GLN A 412 12.72 -4.50 10.37
C GLN A 412 12.12 -5.81 10.88
N TRP A 413 12.92 -6.58 11.60
CA TRP A 413 12.46 -7.67 12.46
C TRP A 413 13.42 -7.78 13.63
N LYS A 414 13.04 -7.25 14.76
CA LYS A 414 13.92 -7.14 15.92
C LYS A 414 14.42 -8.51 16.39
N GLY A 415 15.72 -8.59 16.67
CA GLY A 415 16.35 -9.84 17.13
C GLY A 415 16.44 -10.95 16.07
N LYS A 416 15.92 -10.75 14.86
CA LYS A 416 15.98 -11.69 13.74
C LYS A 416 16.78 -11.15 12.56
N LEU A 417 16.63 -9.87 12.25
CA LEU A 417 17.42 -9.18 11.23
C LEU A 417 18.45 -8.25 11.87
N PRO A 418 19.60 -8.02 11.23
CA PRO A 418 20.61 -7.11 11.73
C PRO A 418 20.12 -5.66 11.70
N ALA A 419 20.29 -4.94 12.82
CA ALA A 419 19.95 -3.53 12.92
C ALA A 419 20.99 -2.64 12.20
N GLY A 420 20.51 -1.58 11.53
CA GLY A 420 21.34 -0.59 10.84
C GLY A 420 22.09 -1.11 9.61
N LYS A 421 21.72 -2.28 9.10
CA LYS A 421 22.36 -2.86 7.90
C LYS A 421 21.95 -2.11 6.64
N ILE A 422 22.93 -1.78 5.81
CA ILE A 422 22.71 -1.30 4.44
C ILE A 422 22.90 -2.48 3.48
N TYR A 423 21.86 -2.83 2.73
CA TYR A 423 21.89 -3.91 1.75
C TYR A 423 21.87 -3.33 0.33
N GLN A 424 22.89 -3.67 -0.48
CA GLN A 424 23.13 -3.00 -1.76
C GLN A 424 22.66 -3.82 -2.98
N LYS A 425 22.51 -5.17 -2.83
CA LYS A 425 22.11 -6.02 -3.94
C LYS A 425 20.64 -5.79 -4.29
N PRO A 426 20.23 -5.97 -5.57
CA PRO A 426 18.86 -5.73 -6.00
C PRO A 426 17.85 -6.62 -5.28
N VAL A 427 16.81 -5.98 -4.73
CA VAL A 427 15.59 -6.61 -4.19
C VAL A 427 14.38 -6.00 -4.87
N SER A 428 13.26 -6.72 -4.84
CA SER A 428 12.01 -6.27 -5.45
C SER A 428 10.85 -6.31 -4.46
N SER A 429 9.84 -5.45 -4.65
CA SER A 429 8.61 -5.49 -3.86
C SER A 429 7.88 -6.84 -3.96
N MET A 430 8.07 -7.61 -5.03
CA MET A 430 7.52 -8.97 -5.15
C MET A 430 8.11 -9.96 -4.14
N ASP A 431 9.28 -9.67 -3.55
CA ASP A 431 9.93 -10.50 -2.54
C ASP A 431 9.17 -10.52 -1.21
N ILE A 432 8.29 -9.53 -1.00
CA ILE A 432 7.43 -9.46 0.18
C ILE A 432 6.54 -10.70 0.26
N PHE A 433 5.96 -11.14 -0.88
CA PHE A 433 5.15 -12.36 -0.92
C PHE A 433 5.95 -13.58 -0.43
N ALA A 434 7.08 -13.86 -1.08
CA ALA A 434 7.89 -15.05 -0.78
C ALA A 434 8.46 -15.01 0.65
N THR A 435 8.85 -13.83 1.13
CA THR A 435 9.35 -13.65 2.50
C THR A 435 8.24 -13.87 3.53
N ALA A 436 7.07 -13.25 3.34
CA ALA A 436 5.92 -13.39 4.21
C ALA A 436 5.43 -14.84 4.27
N ALA A 437 5.29 -15.49 3.11
CA ALA A 437 4.88 -16.89 3.04
C ALA A 437 5.88 -17.82 3.74
N ALA A 438 7.19 -17.59 3.57
CA ALA A 438 8.23 -18.40 4.19
C ALA A 438 8.19 -18.34 5.72
N ILE A 439 8.07 -17.13 6.32
CA ILE A 439 8.03 -16.98 7.78
C ILE A 439 6.71 -17.48 8.40
N ALA A 440 5.62 -17.42 7.62
CA ALA A 440 4.31 -17.93 8.01
C ALA A 440 4.15 -19.43 7.77
N SER A 441 5.13 -20.10 7.14
CA SER A 441 4.98 -21.46 6.61
C SER A 441 3.76 -21.62 5.70
N ALA A 442 3.39 -20.55 5.01
CA ALA A 442 2.27 -20.50 4.08
C ALA A 442 2.66 -21.10 2.72
N LYS A 443 1.66 -21.59 1.99
CA LYS A 443 1.86 -22.10 0.64
C LYS A 443 2.23 -20.98 -0.33
N THR A 444 3.33 -21.13 -1.04
CA THR A 444 3.74 -20.23 -2.11
C THR A 444 3.35 -20.83 -3.46
N PRO A 445 2.51 -20.16 -4.29
CA PRO A 445 2.22 -20.59 -5.65
C PRO A 445 3.50 -20.72 -6.50
N ALA A 446 3.54 -21.71 -7.39
CA ALA A 446 4.72 -21.97 -8.23
C ALA A 446 5.05 -20.80 -9.20
N GLN A 447 4.08 -19.92 -9.45
CA GLN A 447 4.24 -18.76 -10.34
C GLN A 447 4.89 -17.55 -9.65
N VAL A 448 5.07 -17.56 -8.33
CA VAL A 448 5.73 -16.48 -7.59
C VAL A 448 7.19 -16.39 -8.04
N GLU A 449 7.61 -15.19 -8.45
CA GLU A 449 8.96 -14.88 -8.92
C GLU A 449 9.80 -14.16 -7.84
N GLY A 450 9.14 -13.67 -6.80
CA GLY A 450 9.79 -13.12 -5.60
C GLY A 450 10.55 -14.19 -4.83
N VAL A 451 11.56 -13.77 -4.07
CA VAL A 451 12.41 -14.65 -3.26
C VAL A 451 12.28 -14.31 -1.76
N ASN A 452 12.47 -15.32 -0.90
CA ASN A 452 12.56 -15.08 0.54
C ASN A 452 13.86 -14.31 0.84
N LEU A 453 13.72 -13.09 1.37
CA LEU A 453 14.86 -12.21 1.66
C LEU A 453 15.64 -12.59 2.92
N ILE A 454 15.06 -13.36 3.84
CA ILE A 454 15.68 -13.63 5.14
C ILE A 454 17.10 -14.21 5.02
N PRO A 455 17.36 -15.27 4.23
CA PRO A 455 18.71 -15.82 4.09
C PRO A 455 19.75 -14.82 3.58
N TYR A 456 19.34 -13.93 2.66
CA TYR A 456 20.22 -12.89 2.11
C TYR A 456 20.54 -11.80 3.14
N LEU A 457 19.57 -11.47 3.98
CA LEU A 457 19.71 -10.41 4.98
C LEU A 457 20.45 -10.88 6.23
N THR A 458 20.33 -12.15 6.59
CA THR A 458 21.09 -12.76 7.69
C THR A 458 22.53 -13.12 7.30
N GLY A 459 22.81 -13.23 5.99
CA GLY A 459 24.12 -13.61 5.46
C GLY A 459 24.31 -15.12 5.26
N GLU A 460 23.23 -15.89 5.34
CA GLU A 460 23.22 -17.32 5.00
C GLU A 460 23.36 -17.54 3.48
N ASP A 461 22.90 -16.58 2.68
CA ASP A 461 23.07 -16.55 1.23
C ASP A 461 23.69 -15.23 0.80
N ASP A 462 24.87 -15.27 0.16
CA ASP A 462 25.60 -14.09 -0.31
C ASP A 462 25.37 -13.79 -1.80
N ARG A 463 24.60 -14.59 -2.52
CA ARG A 463 24.23 -14.34 -3.92
C ARG A 463 23.37 -13.09 -4.06
N ARG A 464 23.09 -12.67 -5.28
CA ARG A 464 22.08 -11.63 -5.55
C ARG A 464 20.69 -12.27 -5.48
N PRO A 465 19.72 -11.66 -4.76
CA PRO A 465 18.32 -12.10 -4.80
C PRO A 465 17.78 -12.16 -6.24
N HIS A 466 18.08 -11.14 -7.04
CA HIS A 466 17.72 -11.07 -8.44
C HIS A 466 18.92 -10.71 -9.31
N GLU A 467 19.26 -11.56 -10.26
CA GLU A 467 20.25 -11.23 -11.29
C GLU A 467 19.64 -10.37 -12.39
N THR A 468 18.35 -10.56 -12.69
CA THR A 468 17.61 -9.81 -13.70
C THR A 468 16.29 -9.27 -13.13
N LEU A 469 16.00 -7.99 -13.36
CA LEU A 469 14.71 -7.37 -13.14
C LEU A 469 14.19 -6.77 -14.44
N PHE A 470 12.87 -6.85 -14.66
CA PHE A 470 12.22 -6.48 -15.92
C PHE A 470 11.02 -5.54 -15.68
N TRP A 471 10.88 -4.53 -16.53
CA TRP A 471 9.76 -3.60 -16.53
C TRP A 471 9.29 -3.32 -17.95
N ARG A 472 7.97 -3.32 -18.14
CA ARG A 472 7.31 -2.88 -19.37
C ARG A 472 6.03 -2.10 -19.02
N GLN A 473 5.79 -1.04 -19.81
CA GLN A 473 4.53 -0.28 -19.79
C GLN A 473 4.27 0.24 -21.19
N GLY A 474 3.52 -0.50 -21.97
CA GLY A 474 3.30 -0.20 -23.39
C GLY A 474 4.64 -0.13 -24.16
N GLY A 475 4.92 1.02 -24.76
CA GLY A 475 6.17 1.22 -25.52
C GLY A 475 7.40 1.56 -24.70
N LYS A 476 7.27 1.74 -23.37
CA LYS A 476 8.40 2.01 -22.47
C LYS A 476 8.85 0.71 -21.83
N THR A 477 10.16 0.54 -21.67
CA THR A 477 10.70 -0.66 -21.05
C THR A 477 12.04 -0.39 -20.37
N ALA A 478 12.34 -1.19 -19.34
CA ALA A 478 13.67 -1.30 -18.77
C ALA A 478 13.98 -2.74 -18.39
N MET A 479 15.26 -3.03 -18.27
CA MET A 479 15.78 -4.25 -17.67
C MET A 479 17.07 -3.93 -16.91
N ARG A 480 17.21 -4.44 -15.70
CA ARG A 480 18.48 -4.51 -14.99
C ARG A 480 18.99 -5.93 -15.04
N HIS A 481 20.24 -6.13 -15.44
CA HIS A 481 20.95 -7.41 -15.36
C HIS A 481 22.33 -7.18 -14.74
N GLY A 482 22.56 -7.77 -13.58
CA GLY A 482 23.74 -7.44 -12.79
C GLY A 482 23.76 -5.95 -12.43
N ASP A 483 24.81 -5.24 -12.85
CA ASP A 483 24.94 -3.79 -12.67
C ASP A 483 24.58 -2.99 -13.93
N TRP A 484 24.31 -3.67 -15.05
CA TRP A 484 23.87 -3.02 -16.27
C TRP A 484 22.37 -2.73 -16.28
N LYS A 485 22.00 -1.56 -16.78
CA LYS A 485 20.62 -1.13 -16.98
C LYS A 485 20.36 -0.79 -18.44
N LEU A 486 19.40 -1.46 -19.03
CA LEU A 486 18.86 -1.20 -20.35
C LEU A 486 17.56 -0.41 -20.23
N VAL A 487 17.41 0.69 -20.98
CA VAL A 487 16.20 1.53 -20.96
C VAL A 487 15.78 1.87 -22.38
N ARG A 488 14.47 1.92 -22.61
CA ARG A 488 13.87 2.49 -23.83
C ARG A 488 12.60 3.26 -23.47
N MET A 489 12.62 4.58 -23.71
CA MET A 489 11.52 5.50 -23.40
C MET A 489 10.62 5.75 -24.63
N GLY A 490 10.05 4.68 -25.19
CA GLY A 490 9.03 4.76 -26.24
C GLY A 490 7.66 5.18 -25.66
N GLY A 491 6.81 5.84 -26.46
CA GLY A 491 5.38 6.04 -26.16
C GLY A 491 4.51 5.25 -27.13
N ARG A 492 3.17 5.20 -26.89
CA ARG A 492 2.21 4.51 -27.79
C ARG A 492 2.40 4.90 -29.26
N ALA A 493 2.69 6.19 -29.56
CA ALA A 493 2.97 6.69 -30.90
C ALA A 493 4.40 6.44 -31.40
N ARG A 494 5.29 5.94 -30.55
CA ARG A 494 6.72 5.74 -30.84
C ARG A 494 7.19 4.32 -30.53
N VAL A 495 6.30 3.35 -30.50
CA VAL A 495 6.67 1.93 -30.31
C VAL A 495 7.71 1.55 -31.37
N GLY A 496 8.87 1.09 -30.92
CA GLY A 496 9.99 0.70 -31.79
C GLY A 496 10.82 1.84 -32.41
N LYS A 497 10.48 3.12 -32.18
CA LYS A 497 11.23 4.27 -32.72
C LYS A 497 12.20 4.93 -31.74
N ALA A 498 12.07 4.68 -30.43
CA ALA A 498 13.00 5.20 -29.42
C ALA A 498 14.26 4.33 -29.41
N ALA A 499 15.42 4.98 -29.32
CA ALA A 499 16.68 4.29 -29.17
C ALA A 499 16.79 3.63 -27.80
N TRP A 500 17.55 2.55 -27.70
CA TRP A 500 17.98 1.97 -26.45
C TRP A 500 19.06 2.82 -25.80
N GLU A 501 18.99 2.91 -24.49
CA GLU A 501 19.99 3.54 -23.62
C GLU A 501 20.58 2.46 -22.71
N LEU A 502 21.88 2.55 -22.43
CA LEU A 502 22.63 1.58 -21.60
C LEU A 502 23.39 2.32 -20.50
N TYR A 503 23.29 1.85 -19.25
CA TYR A 503 23.93 2.44 -18.08
C TYR A 503 24.62 1.40 -17.21
N ASP A 504 25.76 1.75 -16.61
CA ASP A 504 26.44 0.97 -15.56
C ASP A 504 26.09 1.57 -14.19
N LEU A 505 25.10 0.98 -13.50
CA LEU A 505 24.59 1.46 -12.21
C LEU A 505 25.60 1.35 -11.06
N SER A 506 26.69 0.60 -11.23
CA SER A 506 27.77 0.55 -10.23
C SER A 506 28.59 1.84 -10.19
N LYS A 507 28.56 2.62 -11.28
CA LYS A 507 29.32 3.86 -11.48
C LYS A 507 28.42 5.09 -11.67
N ASP A 508 27.23 4.89 -12.25
CA ASP A 508 26.31 5.98 -12.65
C ASP A 508 24.86 5.61 -12.26
N VAL A 509 24.57 5.70 -10.98
CA VAL A 509 23.22 5.45 -10.45
C VAL A 509 22.20 6.50 -10.93
N SER A 510 22.68 7.67 -11.37
CA SER A 510 21.88 8.79 -11.87
C SER A 510 21.59 8.71 -13.37
N GLU A 511 22.05 7.66 -14.07
CA GLU A 511 21.80 7.41 -15.50
C GLU A 511 22.11 8.63 -16.39
N THR A 512 23.25 9.29 -16.13
CA THR A 512 23.68 10.52 -16.81
C THR A 512 24.51 10.23 -18.06
N ASN A 513 25.23 9.10 -18.09
CA ASN A 513 26.14 8.74 -19.17
C ASN A 513 25.63 7.50 -19.93
N ASN A 514 25.06 7.72 -21.11
CA ASN A 514 24.56 6.64 -21.95
C ASN A 514 25.69 5.94 -22.69
N LEU A 515 26.00 4.71 -22.28
CA LEU A 515 27.10 3.86 -22.77
C LEU A 515 26.73 2.99 -24.00
N ALA A 516 25.54 3.16 -24.59
CA ALA A 516 25.07 2.31 -25.71
C ALA A 516 26.00 2.30 -26.94
N LYS A 517 26.76 3.39 -27.17
CA LYS A 517 27.73 3.49 -28.26
C LYS A 517 29.07 2.90 -27.89
N ASP A 518 29.45 2.97 -26.61
CA ASP A 518 30.78 2.55 -26.14
C ASP A 518 30.84 1.05 -25.83
N HIS A 519 29.64 0.43 -25.54
CA HIS A 519 29.52 -1.01 -25.25
C HIS A 519 28.42 -1.66 -26.10
N PRO A 520 28.59 -1.69 -27.47
CA PRO A 520 27.56 -2.22 -28.37
C PRO A 520 27.32 -3.73 -28.17
N ASP A 521 28.33 -4.49 -27.79
CA ASP A 521 28.26 -5.92 -27.47
C ASP A 521 27.39 -6.20 -26.23
N VAL A 522 27.56 -5.44 -25.17
CA VAL A 522 26.72 -5.51 -23.95
C VAL A 522 25.29 -5.10 -24.28
N LEU A 523 25.12 -4.04 -25.06
CA LEU A 523 23.81 -3.57 -25.50
C LEU A 523 23.05 -4.67 -26.26
N GLU A 524 23.68 -5.32 -27.22
CA GLU A 524 23.08 -6.40 -28.03
C GLU A 524 22.64 -7.57 -27.14
N GLN A 525 23.55 -8.07 -26.28
CA GLN A 525 23.25 -9.16 -25.33
C GLN A 525 22.04 -8.83 -24.42
N LEU A 526 21.97 -7.61 -23.94
CA LEU A 526 20.85 -7.19 -23.07
C LEU A 526 19.55 -7.02 -23.84
N ILE A 527 19.59 -6.58 -25.10
CA ILE A 527 18.42 -6.52 -25.98
C ILE A 527 17.88 -7.92 -26.23
N GLU A 528 18.75 -8.89 -26.55
CA GLU A 528 18.36 -10.29 -26.76
C GLU A 528 17.72 -10.90 -25.50
N ARG A 529 18.32 -10.66 -24.32
CA ARG A 529 17.78 -11.11 -23.04
C ARG A 529 16.41 -10.46 -22.76
N TRP A 530 16.29 -9.16 -23.01
CA TRP A 530 15.02 -8.46 -22.87
C TRP A 530 13.96 -9.04 -23.81
N GLN A 531 14.30 -9.33 -25.07
CA GLN A 531 13.39 -9.93 -26.05
C GLN A 531 12.93 -11.31 -25.60
N THR A 532 13.84 -12.13 -25.08
CA THR A 532 13.52 -13.46 -24.53
C THR A 532 12.48 -13.35 -23.42
N MET A 533 12.73 -12.50 -22.43
CA MET A 533 11.76 -12.28 -21.34
C MET A 533 10.45 -11.67 -21.86
N ASN A 534 10.52 -10.72 -22.78
CA ASN A 534 9.33 -10.07 -23.33
C ASN A 534 8.41 -11.03 -24.09
N ASN A 535 8.96 -12.05 -24.73
CA ASN A 535 8.19 -13.09 -25.42
C ASN A 535 7.39 -13.99 -24.45
N GLU A 536 7.75 -13.99 -23.18
CA GLU A 536 7.01 -14.70 -22.12
C GLU A 536 5.89 -13.84 -21.51
N MET A 537 5.84 -12.55 -21.82
CA MET A 537 4.82 -11.62 -21.33
C MET A 537 3.60 -11.64 -22.25
N VAL A 538 2.44 -11.37 -21.66
CA VAL A 538 1.18 -11.27 -22.42
C VAL A 538 0.89 -9.83 -22.84
N GLU A 539 -0.07 -9.64 -23.73
CA GLU A 539 -0.58 -8.31 -24.09
C GLU A 539 -1.25 -7.65 -22.89
N PRO A 540 -1.24 -6.31 -22.80
CA PRO A 540 -1.93 -5.58 -21.75
C PRO A 540 -3.42 -5.91 -21.69
N LEU A 541 -3.95 -6.09 -20.49
CA LEU A 541 -5.38 -6.34 -20.26
C LEU A 541 -6.26 -5.13 -20.64
N PHE A 542 -5.72 -3.89 -20.50
CA PHE A 542 -6.43 -2.64 -20.74
C PHE A 542 -5.50 -1.47 -21.08
#